data_101f7a1801f0753e3139ee773a8a7bc6
#
_entry.id   101f7a1801f0753e3139ee773a8a7bc6
#
_cell.length_a   1.000
_cell.length_b   1.000
_cell.length_c   1.000
_cell.angle_alpha   90.00
_cell.angle_beta   90.00
_cell.angle_gamma   90.00
#
_symmetry.space_group_name_H-M   'P 1'
#
loop_
_entity.id
_entity.type
_entity.pdbx_description
1 polymer ?
#
loop_
_entity_poly.entity_id
_entity_poly.type
_entity_poly.pdbx_seq_one_letter_code
_entity_poly.pdbx_strand_id
1 'polypeptide(L)'
;RDLRMSRGLGDVYKRQLNIQSYGLKKRLEHTNCKNAVIGISGGLDSTLALLVTVRAFDLCGIDRSGIHCITMPCFGTTDRTYNNAVKLTKQLGCSLREINIMKAVRQHFEDIGHNEDVHNVTYENGQARERTQILMDIANQTWGMVIGTGDLSELALGWATYNGDHMSMYGVNGSVPKTLVKHLVKWVAENDMDEASRATLLDIVNTPISPELIPADENGNIRQITEDLVGPYELHDFFLYYFLRCGFRPSKIFFLASRTFKGTYDEEIIKKWLKTFFRRFFNQQFKRSCLPDGPKVGSISISPRGDWRMPSDASSEMWLREVETLSVSYTHLRAHETCA
;
A
#
# COMPACT_ATOMS: atom_id res chain seq x y z
N ARG A 1 -23.99 24.03 -1.93
CA ARG A 1 -22.73 24.05 -1.13
C ARG A 1 -21.85 22.83 -1.44
N ASP A 2 -22.45 21.66 -1.64
CA ASP A 2 -21.72 20.38 -1.84
C ASP A 2 -21.03 20.27 -3.20
N LEU A 3 -21.60 20.83 -4.25
CA LEU A 3 -21.02 20.83 -5.62
C LEU A 3 -19.71 21.62 -5.74
N ARG A 4 -19.48 22.65 -4.92
CA ARG A 4 -18.22 23.41 -4.90
C ARG A 4 -17.11 22.64 -4.18
N MET A 5 -17.44 21.93 -3.10
CA MET A 5 -16.49 21.11 -2.37
C MET A 5 -16.09 19.86 -3.15
N SER A 6 -17.03 19.19 -3.83
CA SER A 6 -16.75 18.03 -4.67
C SER A 6 -15.88 18.38 -5.88
N ARG A 7 -16.08 19.55 -6.51
CA ARG A 7 -15.18 20.05 -7.57
C ARG A 7 -13.77 20.30 -7.04
N GLY A 8 -13.64 20.91 -5.87
CA GLY A 8 -12.34 21.15 -5.24
C GLY A 8 -11.57 19.86 -4.92
N LEU A 9 -12.23 18.83 -4.42
CA LEU A 9 -11.62 17.51 -4.15
C LEU A 9 -11.22 16.79 -5.45
N GLY A 10 -12.06 16.86 -6.50
CA GLY A 10 -11.74 16.30 -7.81
C GLY A 10 -10.48 16.92 -8.41
N ASP A 11 -10.29 18.23 -8.29
CA ASP A 11 -9.09 18.93 -8.75
C ASP A 11 -7.85 18.51 -7.94
N VAL A 12 -8.00 18.24 -6.63
CA VAL A 12 -6.92 17.72 -5.80
C VAL A 12 -6.50 16.32 -6.26
N TYR A 13 -7.45 15.40 -6.46
CA TYR A 13 -7.15 14.03 -6.92
C TYR A 13 -6.50 14.03 -8.30
N LYS A 14 -7.03 14.80 -9.24
CA LYS A 14 -6.43 14.99 -10.57
C LYS A 14 -4.98 15.49 -10.48
N ARG A 15 -4.73 16.47 -9.62
CA ARG A 15 -3.37 17.00 -9.40
C ARG A 15 -2.43 15.94 -8.82
N GLN A 16 -2.90 15.13 -7.87
CA GLN A 16 -2.11 14.06 -7.27
C GLN A 16 -1.73 13.00 -8.30
N LEU A 17 -2.67 12.53 -9.09
CA LEU A 17 -2.42 11.60 -10.19
C LEU A 17 -1.46 12.20 -11.24
N ASN A 18 -1.60 13.50 -11.55
CA ASN A 18 -0.66 14.17 -12.43
C ASN A 18 0.76 14.17 -11.85
N ILE A 19 0.95 14.49 -10.56
CA ILE A 19 2.28 14.48 -9.94
C ILE A 19 2.91 13.08 -10.04
N GLN A 20 2.15 12.01 -9.76
CA GLN A 20 2.62 10.64 -9.90
C GLN A 20 3.02 10.32 -11.35
N SER A 21 2.14 10.61 -12.30
CA SER A 21 2.34 10.29 -13.72
C SER A 21 3.47 11.09 -14.36
N TYR A 22 3.57 12.40 -14.07
CA TYR A 22 4.67 13.24 -14.55
C TYR A 22 6.01 12.88 -13.90
N GLY A 23 6.01 12.45 -12.63
CA GLY A 23 7.19 11.91 -11.97
C GLY A 23 7.72 10.67 -12.67
N LEU A 24 6.84 9.71 -12.97
CA LEU A 24 7.21 8.51 -13.72
C LEU A 24 7.60 8.83 -15.17
N LYS A 25 6.84 9.70 -15.86
CA LYS A 25 7.20 10.21 -17.20
C LYS A 25 8.64 10.70 -17.21
N LYS A 26 8.99 11.59 -16.29
CA LYS A 26 10.35 12.15 -16.20
C LYS A 26 11.41 11.06 -16.01
N ARG A 27 11.12 10.02 -15.21
CA ARG A 27 12.04 8.89 -15.01
C ARG A 27 12.18 8.07 -16.29
N LEU A 28 11.09 7.74 -16.98
CA LEU A 28 11.11 7.00 -18.26
C LEU A 28 11.91 7.75 -19.34
N GLU A 29 11.68 9.06 -19.48
CA GLU A 29 12.45 9.91 -20.40
C GLU A 29 13.94 9.96 -20.06
N HIS A 30 14.29 10.12 -18.79
CA HIS A 30 15.67 10.20 -18.33
C HIS A 30 16.44 8.91 -18.59
N THR A 31 15.82 7.76 -18.37
CA THR A 31 16.43 6.42 -18.58
C THR A 31 16.26 5.94 -20.01
N ASN A 32 15.54 6.66 -20.87
CA ASN A 32 15.13 6.23 -22.20
C ASN A 32 14.41 4.88 -22.21
N CYS A 33 13.71 4.55 -21.13
CA CYS A 33 13.03 3.28 -20.93
C CYS A 33 11.68 3.26 -21.68
N LYS A 34 11.42 2.20 -22.45
CA LYS A 34 10.18 2.02 -23.22
C LYS A 34 9.29 0.92 -22.67
N ASN A 35 9.75 0.22 -21.65
CA ASN A 35 9.02 -0.87 -21.01
C ASN A 35 8.93 -0.61 -19.50
N ALA A 36 7.80 -0.99 -18.91
CA ALA A 36 7.57 -1.02 -17.47
C ALA A 36 7.08 -2.41 -17.05
N VAL A 37 7.52 -2.89 -15.89
CA VAL A 37 7.13 -4.20 -15.35
C VAL A 37 6.43 -3.96 -14.03
N ILE A 38 5.22 -4.49 -13.87
CA ILE A 38 4.39 -4.31 -12.67
C ILE A 38 3.85 -5.66 -12.23
N GLY A 39 4.04 -6.00 -10.96
CA GLY A 39 3.33 -7.10 -10.32
C GLY A 39 1.86 -6.72 -10.07
N ILE A 40 0.92 -7.42 -10.68
CA ILE A 40 -0.51 -7.13 -10.56
C ILE A 40 -1.17 -8.21 -9.71
N SER A 41 -1.59 -7.83 -8.50
CA SER A 41 -2.32 -8.69 -7.57
C SER A 41 -3.84 -8.58 -7.74
N GLY A 42 -4.33 -7.49 -8.30
CA GLY A 42 -5.74 -7.12 -8.32
C GLY A 42 -6.18 -6.33 -7.07
N GLY A 43 -5.24 -5.98 -6.20
CA GLY A 43 -5.46 -5.07 -5.07
C GLY A 43 -5.32 -3.59 -5.44
N LEU A 44 -5.70 -2.71 -4.51
CA LEU A 44 -5.74 -1.25 -4.73
C LEU A 44 -4.40 -0.64 -5.14
N ASP A 45 -3.30 -1.07 -4.52
CA ASP A 45 -1.99 -0.46 -4.71
C ASP A 45 -1.41 -0.77 -6.08
N SER A 46 -1.46 -2.04 -6.50
CA SER A 46 -1.07 -2.46 -7.85
C SER A 46 -1.95 -1.82 -8.92
N THR A 47 -3.24 -1.65 -8.62
CA THR A 47 -4.19 -0.97 -9.50
C THR A 47 -3.82 0.51 -9.68
N LEU A 48 -3.57 1.25 -8.59
CA LEU A 48 -3.15 2.66 -8.70
C LEU A 48 -1.82 2.78 -9.45
N ALA A 49 -0.85 1.92 -9.16
CA ALA A 49 0.44 1.91 -9.87
C ALA A 49 0.26 1.66 -11.38
N LEU A 50 -0.63 0.75 -11.76
CA LEU A 50 -0.96 0.49 -13.17
C LEU A 50 -1.60 1.72 -13.83
N LEU A 51 -2.60 2.35 -13.21
CA LEU A 51 -3.28 3.55 -13.73
C LEU A 51 -2.29 4.72 -13.92
N VAL A 52 -1.41 4.94 -12.96
CA VAL A 52 -0.33 5.95 -13.06
C VAL A 52 0.63 5.63 -14.20
N THR A 53 0.98 4.35 -14.38
CA THR A 53 1.92 3.91 -15.43
C THR A 53 1.29 4.07 -16.81
N VAL A 54 0.04 3.66 -17.00
CA VAL A 54 -0.71 3.87 -18.24
C VAL A 54 -0.71 5.36 -18.62
N ARG A 55 -1.08 6.22 -17.67
CA ARG A 55 -1.08 7.66 -17.90
C ARG A 55 0.31 8.24 -18.23
N ALA A 56 1.37 7.72 -17.59
CA ALA A 56 2.74 8.14 -17.89
C ALA A 56 3.16 7.73 -19.30
N PHE A 57 2.79 6.53 -19.75
CA PHE A 57 3.05 6.03 -21.10
C PHE A 57 2.32 6.87 -22.15
N ASP A 58 1.03 7.17 -21.94
CA ASP A 58 0.25 8.05 -22.81
C ASP A 58 0.91 9.44 -22.92
N LEU A 59 1.37 10.01 -21.79
CA LEU A 59 2.08 11.29 -21.76
C LEU A 59 3.45 11.28 -22.46
N CYS A 60 4.08 10.12 -22.57
CA CYS A 60 5.34 9.92 -23.29
C CYS A 60 5.12 9.56 -24.78
N GLY A 61 3.89 9.26 -25.19
CA GLY A 61 3.60 8.70 -26.51
C GLY A 61 4.19 7.30 -26.72
N ILE A 62 4.32 6.51 -25.65
CA ILE A 62 4.80 5.12 -25.66
C ILE A 62 3.58 4.20 -25.71
N ASP A 63 3.66 3.14 -26.53
CA ASP A 63 2.59 2.15 -26.64
C ASP A 63 2.38 1.41 -25.30
N ARG A 64 1.12 1.27 -24.88
CA ARG A 64 0.74 0.61 -23.63
C ARG A 64 1.11 -0.88 -23.59
N SER A 65 1.33 -1.54 -24.75
CA SER A 65 1.84 -2.91 -24.82
C SER A 65 3.24 -3.06 -24.18
N GLY A 66 4.00 -1.98 -24.06
CA GLY A 66 5.25 -1.92 -23.28
C GLY A 66 5.06 -1.97 -21.76
N ILE A 67 3.83 -1.94 -21.26
CA ILE A 67 3.53 -2.16 -19.85
C ILE A 67 3.28 -3.66 -19.62
N HIS A 68 4.26 -4.33 -19.05
CA HIS A 68 4.22 -5.77 -18.76
C HIS A 68 3.62 -5.99 -17.37
N CYS A 69 2.33 -6.32 -17.34
CA CYS A 69 1.61 -6.70 -16.13
C CYS A 69 1.84 -8.17 -15.84
N ILE A 70 2.44 -8.48 -14.70
CA ILE A 70 2.77 -9.86 -14.33
C ILE A 70 1.87 -10.27 -13.17
N THR A 71 1.03 -11.27 -13.38
CA THR A 71 0.30 -11.94 -12.30
C THR A 71 1.03 -13.22 -11.90
N MET A 72 1.23 -13.40 -10.61
CA MET A 72 2.04 -14.49 -10.06
C MET A 72 1.25 -15.25 -9.01
N PRO A 73 0.29 -16.10 -9.45
CA PRO A 73 -0.51 -16.89 -8.50
C PRO A 73 0.38 -17.82 -7.67
N CYS A 74 0.06 -17.88 -6.38
CA CYS A 74 0.66 -18.74 -5.39
C CYS A 74 -0.43 -19.24 -4.44
N PHE A 75 -0.07 -19.71 -3.25
CA PHE A 75 -0.96 -20.37 -2.31
C PHE A 75 -2.19 -19.55 -1.84
N GLY A 76 -2.07 -18.22 -1.76
CA GLY A 76 -3.10 -17.32 -1.21
C GLY A 76 -3.89 -16.49 -2.24
N THR A 77 -3.68 -16.72 -3.54
CA THR A 77 -4.36 -15.94 -4.59
C THR A 77 -5.84 -16.33 -4.69
N THR A 78 -6.74 -15.35 -4.60
CA THR A 78 -8.19 -15.59 -4.75
C THR A 78 -8.65 -15.39 -6.20
N ASP A 79 -9.69 -16.09 -6.61
CA ASP A 79 -10.24 -15.99 -7.97
C ASP A 79 -10.72 -14.56 -8.29
N ARG A 80 -11.27 -13.85 -7.31
CA ARG A 80 -11.79 -12.50 -7.50
C ARG A 80 -10.66 -11.51 -7.82
N THR A 81 -9.61 -11.47 -7.02
CA THR A 81 -8.46 -10.56 -7.22
C THR A 81 -7.73 -10.90 -8.52
N TYR A 82 -7.52 -12.19 -8.79
CA TYR A 82 -6.96 -12.66 -10.05
C TYR A 82 -7.78 -12.20 -11.27
N ASN A 83 -9.09 -12.42 -11.26
CA ASN A 83 -9.98 -12.05 -12.37
C ASN A 83 -9.97 -10.52 -12.59
N ASN A 84 -9.94 -9.73 -11.53
CA ASN A 84 -9.86 -8.27 -11.61
C ASN A 84 -8.53 -7.82 -12.23
N ALA A 85 -7.40 -8.42 -11.84
CA ALA A 85 -6.09 -8.15 -12.42
C ALA A 85 -6.08 -8.41 -13.95
N VAL A 86 -6.57 -9.58 -14.35
CA VAL A 86 -6.64 -9.99 -15.76
C VAL A 86 -7.54 -9.08 -16.59
N LYS A 87 -8.76 -8.80 -16.10
CA LYS A 87 -9.74 -7.93 -16.78
C LYS A 87 -9.19 -6.52 -16.96
N LEU A 88 -8.72 -5.91 -15.88
CA LEU A 88 -8.23 -4.53 -15.91
C LEU A 88 -7.03 -4.38 -16.84
N THR A 89 -6.07 -5.30 -16.80
CA THR A 89 -4.90 -5.27 -17.69
C THR A 89 -5.31 -5.28 -19.17
N LYS A 90 -6.24 -6.16 -19.54
CA LYS A 90 -6.76 -6.25 -20.92
C LYS A 90 -7.53 -4.99 -21.33
N GLN A 91 -8.39 -4.49 -20.46
CA GLN A 91 -9.19 -3.26 -20.70
C GLN A 91 -8.30 -2.04 -20.92
N LEU A 92 -7.16 -1.95 -20.24
CA LEU A 92 -6.22 -0.84 -20.39
C LEU A 92 -5.26 -1.01 -21.58
N GLY A 93 -5.30 -2.13 -22.31
CA GLY A 93 -4.44 -2.41 -23.46
C GLY A 93 -2.99 -2.71 -23.11
N CYS A 94 -2.74 -3.20 -21.88
CA CYS A 94 -1.41 -3.59 -21.42
C CYS A 94 -1.11 -5.07 -21.73
N SER A 95 0.17 -5.43 -21.79
CA SER A 95 0.61 -6.81 -21.93
C SER A 95 0.42 -7.57 -20.62
N LEU A 96 -0.19 -8.76 -20.68
CA LEU A 96 -0.39 -9.63 -19.52
C LEU A 96 0.43 -10.91 -19.65
N ARG A 97 1.14 -11.25 -18.58
CA ARG A 97 1.82 -12.53 -18.44
C ARG A 97 1.50 -13.16 -17.09
N GLU A 98 1.11 -14.42 -17.10
CA GLU A 98 0.93 -15.21 -15.89
C GLU A 98 2.14 -16.10 -15.65
N ILE A 99 2.64 -16.11 -14.42
CA ILE A 99 3.74 -16.96 -13.97
C ILE A 99 3.37 -17.59 -12.64
N ASN A 100 3.05 -18.88 -12.66
CA ASN A 100 2.79 -19.64 -11.44
C ASN A 100 4.11 -19.91 -10.71
N ILE A 101 4.23 -19.37 -9.49
CA ILE A 101 5.48 -19.43 -8.72
C ILE A 101 5.52 -20.59 -7.70
N MET A 102 4.46 -21.40 -7.58
CA MET A 102 4.39 -22.44 -6.54
C MET A 102 5.56 -23.43 -6.59
N LYS A 103 5.99 -23.83 -7.79
CA LYS A 103 7.10 -24.79 -7.92
C LYS A 103 8.43 -24.21 -7.43
N ALA A 104 8.73 -22.96 -7.78
CA ALA A 104 9.94 -22.27 -7.36
C ALA A 104 9.95 -22.04 -5.84
N VAL A 105 8.83 -21.61 -5.28
CA VAL A 105 8.69 -21.41 -3.83
C VAL A 105 8.83 -22.74 -3.07
N ARG A 106 8.23 -23.84 -3.55
CA ARG A 106 8.40 -25.16 -2.93
C ARG A 106 9.84 -25.62 -2.96
N GLN A 107 10.51 -25.50 -4.09
CA GLN A 107 11.92 -25.83 -4.19
C GLN A 107 12.76 -25.01 -3.22
N HIS A 108 12.49 -23.71 -3.12
CA HIS A 108 13.16 -22.83 -2.15
C HIS A 108 12.91 -23.29 -0.70
N PHE A 109 11.68 -23.69 -0.34
CA PHE A 109 11.38 -24.20 0.99
C PHE A 109 12.12 -25.51 1.29
N GLU A 110 12.20 -26.43 0.35
CA GLU A 110 13.00 -27.67 0.46
C GLU A 110 14.48 -27.34 0.69
N ASP A 111 15.06 -26.43 -0.10
CA ASP A 111 16.47 -26.06 -0.02
C ASP A 111 16.86 -25.46 1.32
N ILE A 112 15.96 -24.69 1.95
CA ILE A 112 16.19 -24.08 3.29
C ILE A 112 15.67 -24.93 4.44
N GLY A 113 15.06 -26.09 4.19
CA GLY A 113 14.48 -26.97 5.22
C GLY A 113 13.24 -26.39 5.91
N HIS A 114 12.47 -25.53 5.19
CA HIS A 114 11.22 -24.98 5.73
C HIS A 114 10.02 -25.88 5.42
N ASN A 115 9.20 -26.18 6.43
CA ASN A 115 7.96 -26.93 6.23
C ASN A 115 6.86 -26.03 5.66
N GLU A 116 6.29 -26.39 4.49
CA GLU A 116 5.22 -25.65 3.79
C GLU A 116 3.96 -25.47 4.65
N ASP A 117 3.67 -26.39 5.58
CA ASP A 117 2.50 -26.30 6.49
C ASP A 117 2.66 -25.22 7.56
N VAL A 118 3.88 -24.69 7.76
CA VAL A 118 4.17 -23.66 8.76
C VAL A 118 4.05 -22.27 8.14
N HIS A 119 2.87 -21.69 8.21
CA HIS A 119 2.53 -20.37 7.65
C HIS A 119 3.07 -19.22 8.53
N ASN A 120 4.38 -19.07 8.60
CA ASN A 120 5.06 -18.02 9.35
C ASN A 120 5.68 -16.95 8.43
N VAL A 121 6.45 -16.03 9.01
CA VAL A 121 7.14 -14.96 8.26
C VAL A 121 8.08 -15.49 7.16
N THR A 122 8.66 -16.70 7.31
CA THR A 122 9.49 -17.33 6.25
C THR A 122 8.64 -17.72 5.06
N TYR A 123 7.47 -18.31 5.32
CA TYR A 123 6.51 -18.70 4.30
C TYR A 123 6.03 -17.50 3.47
N GLU A 124 5.66 -16.41 4.13
CA GLU A 124 5.21 -15.19 3.45
C GLU A 124 6.35 -14.52 2.67
N ASN A 125 7.49 -14.32 3.34
CA ASN A 125 8.63 -13.62 2.74
C ASN A 125 9.28 -14.39 1.58
N GLY A 126 9.27 -15.73 1.59
CA GLY A 126 9.74 -16.55 0.48
C GLY A 126 8.95 -16.25 -0.79
N GLN A 127 7.63 -16.26 -0.70
CA GLN A 127 6.75 -15.93 -1.83
C GLN A 127 6.94 -14.49 -2.34
N ALA A 128 7.05 -13.51 -1.43
CA ALA A 128 7.22 -12.12 -1.81
C ALA A 128 8.55 -11.87 -2.54
N ARG A 129 9.64 -12.51 -2.08
CA ARG A 129 10.96 -12.40 -2.74
C ARG A 129 10.98 -13.07 -4.10
N GLU A 130 10.36 -14.23 -4.26
CA GLU A 130 10.24 -14.90 -5.56
C GLU A 130 9.53 -14.01 -6.58
N ARG A 131 8.43 -13.35 -6.19
CA ARG A 131 7.74 -12.38 -7.05
C ARG A 131 8.65 -11.24 -7.46
N THR A 132 9.40 -10.68 -6.53
CA THR A 132 10.30 -9.56 -6.80
C THR A 132 11.44 -9.96 -7.72
N GLN A 133 12.05 -11.13 -7.53
CA GLN A 133 13.09 -11.67 -8.42
C GLN A 133 12.59 -11.77 -9.85
N ILE A 134 11.42 -12.37 -10.06
CA ILE A 134 10.81 -12.51 -11.40
C ILE A 134 10.58 -11.14 -12.06
N LEU A 135 10.06 -10.17 -11.32
CA LEU A 135 9.82 -8.82 -11.86
C LEU A 135 11.12 -8.14 -12.30
N MET A 136 12.19 -8.26 -11.49
CA MET A 136 13.50 -7.69 -11.79
C MET A 136 14.13 -8.35 -13.02
N ASP A 137 14.04 -9.69 -13.15
CA ASP A 137 14.59 -10.43 -14.27
C ASP A 137 13.82 -10.15 -15.56
N ILE A 138 12.48 -10.02 -15.51
CA ILE A 138 11.69 -9.59 -16.68
C ILE A 138 12.05 -8.16 -17.08
N ALA A 139 12.28 -7.27 -16.13
CA ALA A 139 12.74 -5.93 -16.45
C ALA A 139 14.09 -5.94 -17.16
N ASN A 140 15.02 -6.81 -16.76
CA ASN A 140 16.29 -7.01 -17.49
C ASN A 140 16.06 -7.54 -18.89
N GLN A 141 15.20 -8.54 -19.06
CA GLN A 141 14.89 -9.13 -20.39
C GLN A 141 14.25 -8.12 -21.36
N THR A 142 13.43 -7.23 -20.85
CA THR A 142 12.66 -6.26 -21.65
C THR A 142 13.32 -4.88 -21.74
N TRP A 143 14.49 -4.69 -21.11
CA TRP A 143 15.10 -3.36 -20.92
C TRP A 143 14.10 -2.38 -20.29
N GLY A 144 13.34 -2.89 -19.32
CA GLY A 144 12.26 -2.21 -18.66
C GLY A 144 12.61 -1.73 -17.26
N MET A 145 11.64 -1.13 -16.59
CA MET A 145 11.74 -0.62 -15.24
C MET A 145 10.66 -1.27 -14.36
N VAL A 146 11.05 -1.83 -13.22
CA VAL A 146 10.08 -2.32 -12.22
C VAL A 146 9.43 -1.14 -11.50
N ILE A 147 8.10 -1.06 -11.60
CA ILE A 147 7.30 -0.06 -10.92
C ILE A 147 6.82 -0.59 -9.59
N GLY A 148 7.18 0.10 -8.50
CA GLY A 148 6.78 -0.26 -7.16
C GLY A 148 5.34 0.14 -6.83
N THR A 149 4.65 -0.74 -6.14
CA THR A 149 3.24 -0.58 -5.79
C THR A 149 3.02 -0.15 -4.34
N GLY A 150 4.00 -0.34 -3.44
CA GLY A 150 3.89 -0.03 -2.02
C GLY A 150 3.54 1.43 -1.74
N ASP A 151 2.60 1.66 -0.85
CA ASP A 151 2.13 2.99 -0.46
C ASP A 151 2.84 3.56 0.77
N LEU A 152 2.56 4.82 1.08
CA LEU A 152 3.18 5.54 2.20
C LEU A 152 2.91 4.87 3.56
N SER A 153 1.69 4.37 3.78
CA SER A 153 1.26 3.80 5.06
C SER A 153 1.93 2.46 5.34
N GLU A 154 2.01 1.59 4.33
CA GLU A 154 2.75 0.34 4.39
C GLU A 154 4.24 0.58 4.67
N LEU A 155 4.85 1.51 3.95
CA LEU A 155 6.25 1.87 4.14
C LEU A 155 6.51 2.49 5.52
N ALA A 156 5.58 3.29 6.05
CA ALA A 156 5.69 3.87 7.39
C ALA A 156 5.64 2.80 8.49
N LEU A 157 4.73 1.82 8.36
CA LEU A 157 4.57 0.73 9.32
C LEU A 157 5.55 -0.42 9.07
N GLY A 158 6.30 -0.39 7.96
CA GLY A 158 7.14 -1.49 7.51
C GLY A 158 6.35 -2.76 7.19
N TRP A 159 5.11 -2.61 6.72
CA TRP A 159 4.25 -3.71 6.29
C TRP A 159 4.56 -4.10 4.85
N ALA A 160 5.76 -4.59 4.66
CA ALA A 160 6.30 -5.08 3.41
C ALA A 160 7.48 -6.01 3.69
N THR A 161 7.71 -6.97 2.82
CA THR A 161 8.86 -7.88 2.93
C THR A 161 10.14 -7.17 2.50
N TYR A 162 11.13 -7.13 3.39
CA TYR A 162 12.47 -6.61 3.07
C TYR A 162 13.10 -7.40 1.92
N ASN A 163 13.60 -6.70 0.91
CA ASN A 163 14.08 -7.29 -0.35
C ASN A 163 13.03 -8.13 -1.09
N GLY A 164 11.75 -7.81 -0.88
CA GLY A 164 10.62 -8.39 -1.58
C GLY A 164 9.80 -7.26 -2.19
N ASP A 165 8.52 -7.25 -1.90
CA ASP A 165 7.55 -6.27 -2.40
C ASP A 165 7.87 -4.81 -2.04
N HIS A 166 8.74 -4.54 -1.07
CA HIS A 166 9.20 -3.19 -0.76
C HIS A 166 10.22 -2.65 -1.76
N MET A 167 10.79 -3.51 -2.63
CA MET A 167 11.81 -3.12 -3.60
C MET A 167 11.23 -2.92 -5.00
N SER A 168 11.72 -1.90 -5.67
CA SER A 168 11.43 -1.60 -7.08
C SER A 168 12.49 -0.66 -7.64
N MET A 169 12.37 -0.32 -8.93
CA MET A 169 13.24 0.68 -9.55
C MET A 169 12.65 2.09 -9.45
N TYR A 170 11.32 2.21 -9.30
CA TYR A 170 10.63 3.49 -9.07
C TYR A 170 9.29 3.26 -8.36
N GLY A 171 9.10 3.83 -7.17
CA GLY A 171 7.91 3.67 -6.33
C GLY A 171 6.89 4.77 -6.55
N VAL A 172 5.90 4.57 -7.41
CA VAL A 172 4.94 5.61 -7.78
C VAL A 172 3.96 5.97 -6.66
N ASN A 173 3.69 5.04 -5.73
CA ASN A 173 2.75 5.24 -4.62
C ASN A 173 3.44 5.59 -3.29
N GLY A 174 4.78 5.62 -3.23
CA GLY A 174 5.55 5.71 -1.99
C GLY A 174 5.31 6.94 -1.10
N SER A 175 4.60 7.96 -1.61
CA SER A 175 4.16 9.11 -0.82
C SER A 175 2.64 9.31 -0.82
N VAL A 176 1.87 8.29 -1.20
CA VAL A 176 0.40 8.28 -1.19
C VAL A 176 -0.07 7.42 -0.03
N PRO A 177 -0.79 7.95 0.98
CA PRO A 177 -1.31 7.15 2.08
C PRO A 177 -2.41 6.18 1.59
N LYS A 178 -2.55 5.03 2.26
CA LYS A 178 -3.50 3.96 1.91
C LYS A 178 -4.94 4.47 1.74
N THR A 179 -5.37 5.33 2.63
CA THR A 179 -6.71 5.93 2.57
C THR A 179 -6.90 6.74 1.28
N LEU A 180 -5.87 7.44 0.82
CA LEU A 180 -5.92 8.21 -0.41
C LEU A 180 -5.87 7.33 -1.67
N VAL A 181 -5.16 6.19 -1.65
CA VAL A 181 -5.12 5.23 -2.76
C VAL A 181 -6.53 4.85 -3.20
N LYS A 182 -7.38 4.48 -2.24
CA LYS A 182 -8.78 4.12 -2.49
C LYS A 182 -9.56 5.24 -3.18
N HIS A 183 -9.39 6.47 -2.70
CA HIS A 183 -10.08 7.64 -3.28
C HIS A 183 -9.58 7.96 -4.69
N LEU A 184 -8.29 7.82 -4.97
CA LEU A 184 -7.72 8.04 -6.30
C LEU A 184 -8.22 7.02 -7.31
N VAL A 185 -8.21 5.72 -6.96
CA VAL A 185 -8.74 4.66 -7.83
C VAL A 185 -10.22 4.88 -8.12
N LYS A 186 -11.02 5.21 -7.09
CA LYS A 186 -12.43 5.54 -7.26
C LYS A 186 -12.64 6.75 -8.17
N TRP A 187 -11.87 7.82 -7.98
CA TRP A 187 -11.97 9.02 -8.80
C TRP A 187 -11.66 8.72 -10.28
N VAL A 188 -10.62 7.92 -10.56
CA VAL A 188 -10.28 7.50 -11.93
C VAL A 188 -11.41 6.68 -12.54
N ALA A 189 -11.99 5.74 -11.78
CA ALA A 189 -13.13 4.94 -12.24
C ALA A 189 -14.33 5.80 -12.66
N GLU A 190 -14.60 6.86 -11.90
CA GLU A 190 -15.78 7.70 -12.10
C GLU A 190 -15.59 8.79 -13.18
N ASN A 191 -14.34 9.18 -13.50
CA ASN A 191 -14.08 10.35 -14.33
C ASN A 191 -13.25 10.12 -15.61
N ASP A 192 -12.39 9.07 -15.62
CA ASP A 192 -11.40 8.87 -16.69
C ASP A 192 -11.54 7.51 -17.41
N MET A 193 -12.56 6.70 -17.10
CA MET A 193 -12.71 5.33 -17.62
C MET A 193 -14.03 5.10 -18.36
N ASP A 194 -14.00 4.16 -19.31
CA ASP A 194 -15.20 3.60 -19.92
C ASP A 194 -15.99 2.74 -18.90
N GLU A 195 -17.24 2.38 -19.24
CA GLU A 195 -18.15 1.65 -18.34
C GLU A 195 -17.60 0.29 -17.89
N ALA A 196 -16.92 -0.43 -18.77
CA ALA A 196 -16.38 -1.75 -18.47
C ALA A 196 -15.21 -1.68 -17.49
N SER A 197 -14.27 -0.76 -17.72
CA SER A 197 -13.13 -0.48 -16.82
C SER A 197 -13.59 0.10 -15.49
N ARG A 198 -14.59 0.99 -15.52
CA ARG A 198 -15.23 1.54 -14.31
C ARG A 198 -15.79 0.45 -13.41
N ALA A 199 -16.56 -0.50 -13.97
CA ALA A 199 -17.13 -1.60 -13.20
C ALA A 199 -16.04 -2.44 -12.52
N THR A 200 -14.96 -2.77 -13.24
CA THR A 200 -13.82 -3.53 -12.68
C THR A 200 -13.12 -2.75 -11.57
N LEU A 201 -12.86 -1.45 -11.75
CA LEU A 201 -12.22 -0.61 -10.75
C LEU A 201 -13.06 -0.44 -9.49
N LEU A 202 -14.39 -0.29 -9.63
CA LEU A 202 -15.30 -0.20 -8.47
C LEU A 202 -15.39 -1.53 -7.71
N ASP A 203 -15.28 -2.69 -8.40
CA ASP A 203 -15.19 -3.98 -7.73
C ASP A 203 -13.90 -4.10 -6.91
N ILE A 204 -12.76 -3.64 -7.44
CA ILE A 204 -11.48 -3.57 -6.71
C ILE A 204 -11.60 -2.67 -5.47
N VAL A 205 -12.19 -1.47 -5.62
CA VAL A 205 -12.39 -0.51 -4.52
C VAL A 205 -13.22 -1.09 -3.38
N ASN A 206 -14.17 -1.99 -3.70
CA ASN A 206 -15.07 -2.64 -2.75
C ASN A 206 -14.54 -3.99 -2.23
N THR A 207 -13.37 -4.44 -2.68
CA THR A 207 -12.73 -5.66 -2.18
C THR A 207 -12.01 -5.38 -0.87
N PRO A 208 -12.21 -6.18 0.20
CA PRO A 208 -11.48 -6.02 1.45
C PRO A 208 -9.97 -6.14 1.26
N ILE A 209 -9.20 -5.35 2.01
CA ILE A 209 -7.73 -5.42 2.00
C ILE A 209 -7.29 -6.67 2.75
N SER A 210 -6.63 -7.60 2.06
CA SER A 210 -6.12 -8.83 2.66
C SER A 210 -4.70 -9.15 2.17
N PRO A 211 -3.86 -9.79 2.99
CA PRO A 211 -2.60 -10.33 2.53
C PRO A 211 -2.87 -11.55 1.62
N GLU A 212 -2.35 -11.50 0.40
CA GLU A 212 -2.51 -12.57 -0.62
C GLU A 212 -1.49 -13.71 -0.46
N LEU A 213 -0.82 -13.79 0.70
CA LEU A 213 0.27 -14.74 0.93
C LEU A 213 -0.15 -15.98 1.72
N ILE A 214 -1.27 -15.90 2.45
CA ILE A 214 -1.81 -16.99 3.26
C ILE A 214 -3.01 -17.61 2.55
N PRO A 215 -3.09 -18.95 2.45
CA PRO A 215 -4.24 -19.61 1.84
C PRO A 215 -5.57 -19.22 2.51
N ALA A 216 -6.63 -19.10 1.70
CA ALA A 216 -8.00 -18.95 2.20
C ALA A 216 -8.40 -20.18 3.06
N ASP A 217 -9.46 -20.05 3.86
CA ASP A 217 -10.04 -21.17 4.57
C ASP A 217 -10.72 -22.17 3.61
N GLU A 218 -11.21 -23.30 4.14
CA GLU A 218 -11.89 -24.34 3.36
C GLU A 218 -13.15 -23.86 2.63
N ASN A 219 -13.69 -22.70 3.04
CA ASN A 219 -14.84 -22.05 2.43
C ASN A 219 -14.47 -20.92 1.45
N GLY A 220 -13.17 -20.72 1.18
CA GLY A 220 -12.68 -19.65 0.32
C GLY A 220 -12.67 -18.25 0.96
N ASN A 221 -12.90 -18.17 2.29
CA ASN A 221 -12.85 -16.89 3.00
C ASN A 221 -11.42 -16.47 3.34
N ILE A 222 -11.19 -15.18 3.35
CA ILE A 222 -9.91 -14.59 3.76
C ILE A 222 -9.70 -14.86 5.24
N ARG A 223 -8.67 -15.65 5.59
CA ARG A 223 -8.32 -15.98 6.99
C ARG A 223 -7.82 -14.79 7.79
N GLN A 224 -7.30 -13.78 7.14
CA GLN A 224 -6.62 -12.68 7.81
C GLN A 224 -6.88 -11.37 7.09
N ILE A 225 -7.44 -10.40 7.79
CA ILE A 225 -7.57 -9.02 7.32
C ILE A 225 -6.34 -8.25 7.80
N THR A 226 -5.67 -7.54 6.91
CA THR A 226 -4.44 -6.78 7.26
C THR A 226 -4.69 -5.82 8.43
N GLU A 227 -5.86 -5.16 8.45
CA GLU A 227 -6.20 -4.20 9.52
C GLU A 227 -6.39 -4.85 10.90
N ASP A 228 -6.67 -6.15 10.99
CA ASP A 228 -6.74 -6.86 12.27
C ASP A 228 -5.34 -7.00 12.91
N LEU A 229 -4.29 -7.03 12.09
CA LEU A 229 -2.91 -7.21 12.54
C LEU A 229 -2.17 -5.89 12.78
N VAL A 230 -2.33 -4.95 11.87
CA VAL A 230 -1.61 -3.68 11.93
C VAL A 230 -2.46 -2.53 12.45
N GLY A 231 -3.78 -2.65 12.40
CA GLY A 231 -4.75 -1.63 12.76
C GLY A 231 -5.33 -0.87 11.56
N PRO A 232 -6.42 -0.11 11.78
CA PRO A 232 -7.08 0.66 10.75
C PRO A 232 -6.15 1.69 10.12
N TYR A 233 -6.02 1.66 8.79
CA TYR A 233 -5.14 2.58 8.08
C TYR A 233 -5.54 4.04 8.24
N GLU A 234 -6.83 4.35 8.45
CA GLU A 234 -7.26 5.73 8.70
C GLU A 234 -6.68 6.32 10.00
N LEU A 235 -6.51 5.51 11.05
CA LEU A 235 -5.82 5.92 12.27
C LEU A 235 -4.32 6.12 12.01
N HIS A 236 -3.67 5.20 11.30
CA HIS A 236 -2.25 5.29 11.00
C HIS A 236 -1.91 6.48 10.11
N ASP A 237 -2.72 6.75 9.08
CA ASP A 237 -2.54 7.90 8.20
C ASP A 237 -2.73 9.22 8.94
N PHE A 238 -3.70 9.26 9.88
CA PHE A 238 -3.89 10.40 10.78
C PHE A 238 -2.66 10.60 11.68
N PHE A 239 -2.16 9.55 12.34
CA PHE A 239 -0.98 9.63 13.20
C PHE A 239 0.26 10.07 12.42
N LEU A 240 0.46 9.46 11.26
CA LEU A 240 1.59 9.75 10.36
C LEU A 240 1.58 11.22 9.93
N TYR A 241 0.43 11.76 9.55
CA TYR A 241 0.30 13.16 9.16
C TYR A 241 0.69 14.11 10.28
N TYR A 242 0.10 13.94 11.46
CA TYR A 242 0.37 14.85 12.58
C TYR A 242 1.77 14.68 13.15
N PHE A 243 2.32 13.48 13.12
CA PHE A 243 3.70 13.22 13.53
C PHE A 243 4.71 13.87 12.57
N LEU A 244 4.62 13.58 11.28
CA LEU A 244 5.62 14.05 10.31
C LEU A 244 5.40 15.50 9.88
N ARG A 245 4.16 15.92 9.66
CA ARG A 245 3.87 17.26 9.14
C ARG A 245 3.88 18.31 10.22
N CYS A 246 3.38 17.97 11.41
CA CYS A 246 3.17 18.92 12.50
C CYS A 246 4.19 18.77 13.65
N GLY A 247 4.96 17.66 13.68
CA GLY A 247 5.89 17.36 14.77
C GLY A 247 5.19 17.15 16.11
N PHE A 248 3.92 16.69 16.11
CA PHE A 248 3.17 16.56 17.34
C PHE A 248 3.61 15.33 18.15
N ARG A 249 3.60 15.52 19.47
CA ARG A 249 3.87 14.45 20.44
C ARG A 249 2.68 13.49 20.56
N PRO A 250 2.90 12.26 21.05
CA PRO A 250 1.85 11.25 21.20
C PRO A 250 0.60 11.74 21.93
N SER A 251 0.75 12.48 23.02
CA SER A 251 -0.37 13.03 23.80
C SER A 251 -1.27 13.95 22.97
N LYS A 252 -0.68 14.82 22.15
CA LYS A 252 -1.43 15.72 21.27
C LYS A 252 -2.09 14.98 20.12
N ILE A 253 -1.41 13.98 19.53
CA ILE A 253 -1.99 13.14 18.48
C ILE A 253 -3.17 12.36 19.03
N PHE A 254 -3.03 11.74 20.19
CA PHE A 254 -4.11 11.01 20.88
C PHE A 254 -5.33 11.91 21.13
N PHE A 255 -5.11 13.09 21.70
CA PHE A 255 -6.17 14.05 21.97
C PHE A 255 -6.95 14.45 20.71
N LEU A 256 -6.24 14.70 19.60
CA LEU A 256 -6.87 15.05 18.33
C LEU A 256 -7.63 13.85 17.74
N ALA A 257 -7.02 12.66 17.78
CA ALA A 257 -7.62 11.43 17.26
C ALA A 257 -8.89 11.06 18.04
N SER A 258 -8.88 11.12 19.38
CA SER A 258 -10.05 10.84 20.23
C SER A 258 -11.23 11.76 19.92
N ARG A 259 -10.97 12.99 19.48
CA ARG A 259 -12.03 13.93 19.07
C ARG A 259 -12.50 13.70 17.64
N THR A 260 -11.55 13.45 16.72
CA THR A 260 -11.85 13.26 15.30
C THR A 260 -12.65 11.99 15.06
N PHE A 261 -12.27 10.91 15.74
CA PHE A 261 -12.86 9.59 15.57
C PHE A 261 -13.89 9.23 16.66
N LYS A 262 -14.40 10.24 17.37
CA LYS A 262 -15.44 10.03 18.39
C LYS A 262 -16.68 9.35 17.78
N GLY A 263 -17.07 8.21 18.35
CA GLY A 263 -18.19 7.40 17.85
C GLY A 263 -17.81 6.40 16.77
N THR A 264 -16.55 6.42 16.29
CA THR A 264 -16.00 5.41 15.36
C THR A 264 -15.05 4.46 16.09
N TYR A 265 -14.15 5.02 16.90
CA TYR A 265 -13.19 4.25 17.71
C TYR A 265 -13.20 4.70 19.16
N ASP A 266 -13.14 3.74 20.06
CA ASP A 266 -12.93 4.01 21.49
C ASP A 266 -11.50 4.47 21.74
N GLU A 267 -11.31 5.28 22.81
CA GLU A 267 -10.00 5.82 23.17
C GLU A 267 -8.96 4.73 23.44
N GLU A 268 -9.36 3.57 24.00
CA GLU A 268 -8.50 2.40 24.19
C GLU A 268 -7.98 1.85 22.85
N ILE A 269 -8.83 1.77 21.84
CA ILE A 269 -8.46 1.33 20.48
C ILE A 269 -7.47 2.33 19.88
N ILE A 270 -7.75 3.63 19.98
CA ILE A 270 -6.86 4.69 19.49
C ILE A 270 -5.49 4.60 20.18
N LYS A 271 -5.47 4.44 21.51
CA LYS A 271 -4.24 4.30 22.30
C LYS A 271 -3.43 3.07 21.89
N LYS A 272 -4.11 1.91 21.73
CA LYS A 272 -3.51 0.65 21.27
C LYS A 272 -2.78 0.84 19.93
N TRP A 273 -3.46 1.43 18.96
CA TRP A 273 -2.90 1.60 17.62
C TRP A 273 -1.87 2.72 17.53
N LEU A 274 -1.98 3.77 18.34
CA LEU A 274 -0.94 4.79 18.46
C LEU A 274 0.36 4.20 19.03
N LYS A 275 0.27 3.31 20.03
CA LYS A 275 1.42 2.55 20.54
C LYS A 275 2.04 1.66 19.46
N THR A 276 1.20 0.95 18.70
CA THR A 276 1.65 0.10 17.58
C THR A 276 2.30 0.93 16.49
N PHE A 277 1.74 2.09 16.14
CA PHE A 277 2.31 3.02 15.16
C PHE A 277 3.73 3.42 15.53
N PHE A 278 3.97 3.99 16.71
CA PHE A 278 5.31 4.41 17.11
C PHE A 278 6.30 3.26 17.18
N ARG A 279 5.91 2.13 17.77
CA ARG A 279 6.77 0.94 17.82
C ARG A 279 7.19 0.49 16.42
N ARG A 280 6.24 0.35 15.50
CA ARG A 280 6.54 -0.09 14.13
C ARG A 280 7.31 0.96 13.35
N PHE A 281 6.91 2.22 13.42
CA PHE A 281 7.57 3.30 12.71
C PHE A 281 9.07 3.37 13.00
N PHE A 282 9.48 3.22 14.24
CA PHE A 282 10.89 3.20 14.62
C PHE A 282 11.56 1.87 14.25
N ASN A 283 11.00 0.74 14.66
CA ASN A 283 11.62 -0.57 14.46
C ASN A 283 11.78 -0.98 12.99
N GLN A 284 10.98 -0.41 12.09
CA GLN A 284 11.01 -0.72 10.67
C GLN A 284 11.82 0.30 9.84
N GLN A 285 12.56 1.20 10.49
CA GLN A 285 13.36 2.20 9.78
C GLN A 285 14.39 1.58 8.82
N PHE A 286 14.98 0.45 9.15
CA PHE A 286 15.95 -0.22 8.28
C PHE A 286 15.40 -0.51 6.87
N LYS A 287 14.10 -0.81 6.76
CA LYS A 287 13.44 -1.01 5.47
C LYS A 287 13.37 0.30 4.67
N ARG A 288 13.14 1.42 5.34
CA ARG A 288 13.05 2.74 4.68
C ARG A 288 14.39 3.29 4.22
N SER A 289 15.49 2.86 4.83
CA SER A 289 16.84 3.32 4.46
C SER A 289 17.22 2.98 3.02
N CYS A 290 16.59 1.97 2.42
CA CYS A 290 16.85 1.51 1.04
C CYS A 290 15.64 1.67 0.11
N LEU A 291 14.68 2.54 0.43
CA LEU A 291 13.53 2.78 -0.43
C LEU A 291 13.94 3.27 -1.82
N PRO A 292 13.26 2.81 -2.88
CA PRO A 292 13.46 3.34 -4.24
C PRO A 292 13.07 4.81 -4.34
N ASP A 293 13.48 5.46 -5.44
CA ASP A 293 13.00 6.78 -5.80
C ASP A 293 11.50 6.75 -6.10
N GLY A 294 10.83 7.88 -5.89
CA GLY A 294 9.43 8.06 -6.20
C GLY A 294 9.01 9.52 -6.10
N PRO A 295 7.85 9.88 -6.63
CA PRO A 295 7.35 11.25 -6.60
C PRO A 295 6.84 11.61 -5.20
N LYS A 296 7.06 12.84 -4.76
CA LYS A 296 6.42 13.40 -3.56
C LYS A 296 5.06 13.99 -3.96
N VAL A 297 4.00 13.28 -3.63
CA VAL A 297 2.62 13.63 -4.03
C VAL A 297 1.95 14.55 -3.01
N GLY A 298 2.12 14.26 -1.73
CA GLY A 298 1.53 15.01 -0.62
C GLY A 298 2.53 15.92 0.11
N SER A 299 2.08 16.46 1.25
CA SER A 299 2.91 17.30 2.13
C SER A 299 3.88 16.51 2.99
N ILE A 300 3.72 15.19 3.11
CA ILE A 300 4.58 14.27 3.84
C ILE A 300 5.18 13.23 2.90
N SER A 301 6.36 12.76 3.23
CA SER A 301 7.07 11.66 2.59
C SER A 301 8.05 11.08 3.59
N ILE A 302 8.46 9.83 3.38
CA ILE A 302 9.45 9.12 4.20
C ILE A 302 10.65 8.69 3.38
N SER A 303 10.88 9.35 2.24
CA SER A 303 12.06 9.12 1.42
C SER A 303 13.34 9.44 2.19
N PRO A 304 14.32 8.52 2.22
CA PRO A 304 15.59 8.75 2.92
C PRO A 304 16.47 9.79 2.23
N ARG A 305 16.13 10.22 1.01
CA ARG A 305 16.94 11.15 0.21
C ARG A 305 16.71 12.63 0.54
N GLY A 306 15.84 12.93 1.50
CA GLY A 306 15.65 14.31 1.91
C GLY A 306 14.43 14.56 2.79
N ASP A 307 13.46 13.66 2.80
CA ASP A 307 12.21 13.87 3.55
C ASP A 307 12.31 13.34 4.99
N TRP A 308 12.81 12.11 5.16
CA TRP A 308 12.93 11.49 6.47
C TRP A 308 14.24 10.73 6.63
N ARG A 309 15.15 11.27 7.45
CA ARG A 309 16.43 10.65 7.79
C ARG A 309 16.44 10.31 9.26
N MET A 310 16.56 9.03 9.55
CA MET A 310 16.63 8.51 10.92
C MET A 310 17.56 7.29 10.94
N PRO A 311 18.41 7.11 11.99
CA PRO A 311 19.15 5.88 12.17
C PRO A 311 18.20 4.68 12.28
N SER A 312 18.62 3.53 11.76
CA SER A 312 17.80 2.29 11.82
C SER A 312 17.64 1.73 13.24
N ASP A 313 18.52 2.10 14.14
CA ASP A 313 18.57 1.73 15.56
C ASP A 313 18.02 2.83 16.48
N ALA A 314 17.33 3.84 15.95
CA ALA A 314 16.68 4.86 16.77
C ALA A 314 15.59 4.24 17.66
N SER A 315 15.62 4.60 18.96
CA SER A 315 14.67 4.07 19.94
C SER A 315 13.32 4.79 19.94
N SER A 316 12.24 4.04 20.00
CA SER A 316 10.88 4.58 20.18
C SER A 316 10.49 4.80 21.64
N GLU A 317 11.38 4.53 22.59
CA GLU A 317 11.04 4.41 24.02
C GLU A 317 10.40 5.69 24.59
N MET A 318 10.88 6.87 24.23
CA MET A 318 10.31 8.14 24.70
C MET A 318 8.84 8.30 24.28
N TRP A 319 8.53 7.96 23.02
CA TRP A 319 7.16 8.03 22.51
C TRP A 319 6.26 6.97 23.15
N LEU A 320 6.76 5.76 23.33
CA LEU A 320 6.00 4.66 23.94
C LEU A 320 5.69 4.94 25.42
N ARG A 321 6.64 5.47 26.20
CA ARG A 321 6.42 5.90 27.57
C ARG A 321 5.32 6.97 27.65
N GLU A 322 5.35 7.97 26.75
CA GLU A 322 4.31 9.01 26.72
C GLU A 322 2.95 8.40 26.38
N VAL A 323 2.84 7.47 25.40
CA VAL A 323 1.58 6.78 25.13
C VAL A 323 1.06 6.00 26.34
N GLU A 324 1.93 5.36 27.10
CA GLU A 324 1.54 4.59 28.29
C GLU A 324 0.91 5.48 29.38
N THR A 325 1.37 6.71 29.55
CA THR A 325 0.85 7.66 30.54
C THR A 325 -0.50 8.29 30.14
N LEU A 326 -1.00 8.06 28.91
CA LEU A 326 -2.28 8.60 28.48
C LEU A 326 -3.43 7.98 29.27
N SER A 327 -4.22 8.83 29.93
CA SER A 327 -5.47 8.43 30.57
C SER A 327 -6.56 8.31 29.53
N VAL A 328 -7.34 7.24 29.61
CA VAL A 328 -8.52 6.98 28.78
C VAL A 328 -9.74 7.32 29.59
N SER A 329 -10.64 8.12 29.04
CA SER A 329 -11.89 8.49 29.72
C SER A 329 -12.85 7.31 29.71
N TYR A 330 -13.12 6.70 30.86
CA TYR A 330 -14.17 5.69 31.01
C TYR A 330 -15.56 6.36 30.89
N THR A 331 -15.99 6.69 29.67
CA THR A 331 -17.32 7.31 29.46
C THR A 331 -18.44 6.30 29.15
N HIS A 332 -18.22 4.99 29.29
CA HIS A 332 -19.23 3.99 28.90
C HIS A 332 -19.77 3.08 30.02
N LEU A 333 -19.69 3.44 31.31
CA LEU A 333 -20.28 2.63 32.37
C LEU A 333 -21.27 3.40 33.31
N ARG A 334 -21.94 4.43 32.83
CA ARG A 334 -23.03 5.09 33.61
C ARG A 334 -24.28 5.41 32.81
N ALA A 335 -24.75 4.52 31.99
CA ALA A 335 -26.06 4.66 31.34
C ALA A 335 -27.08 3.58 31.76
N HIS A 336 -26.78 2.70 32.74
CA HIS A 336 -27.71 1.65 33.18
C HIS A 336 -27.93 1.52 34.68
N GLU A 337 -27.54 2.51 35.49
CA GLU A 337 -27.83 2.46 36.92
C GLU A 337 -28.54 3.75 37.39
N THR A 338 -29.64 4.12 36.76
CA THR A 338 -30.64 5.00 37.35
C THR A 338 -32.01 4.68 36.77
N CYS A 339 -32.56 3.53 37.10
CA CYS A 339 -33.99 3.25 37.19
C CYS A 339 -34.16 2.10 38.16
N ALA A 340 -34.23 2.43 39.46
CA ALA A 340 -34.95 1.66 40.48
C ALA A 340 -35.61 2.67 41.40
#